data_aca1cc88ad502a4344c98b86111ee6f9
#
_entry.id   aca1cc88ad502a4344c98b86111ee6f9
#
_cell.length_a   1.000
_cell.length_b   1.000
_cell.length_c   1.000
_cell.angle_alpha   90.00
_cell.angle_beta   90.00
_cell.angle_gamma   90.00
#
_symmetry.space_group_name_H-M   'P 1'
#
loop_
_entity.id
_entity.type
_entity.pdbx_description
1 polymer ?
#
loop_
_entity_poly.entity_id
_entity_poly.type
_entity_poly.pdbx_seq_one_letter_code
_entity_poly.pdbx_strand_id
1 'polypeptide(L)'
;MHRAPRFGLTLLVGAFFGQPLIAADLVAGQEKAQLCTACHGDNGQSQIPNIPSLASQLDAFIQWQLVYFRSGTRKNEQMQPIVEQLGNEDIRNLAAWFASLPPAAKKPDDNPDLSAKGAQAAAGRRCGLCHGDDYAGIKGVARLAGQREEYLAKALHDFKSGVRSGGGRAAMADAAYPLSDEEIEALAHYLAHL
;
A
#
# COMPACT_ATOMS: atom_id res chain seq x y z
N MET A 1 -43.23 -63.98 7.36
CA MET A 1 -43.05 -62.83 8.25
C MET A 1 -41.60 -62.40 8.15
N HIS A 2 -41.28 -61.41 7.25
CA HIS A 2 -39.95 -60.93 7.04
C HIS A 2 -39.79 -59.58 7.72
N ARG A 3 -38.90 -59.50 8.72
CA ARG A 3 -38.54 -58.25 9.40
C ARG A 3 -37.42 -57.54 8.59
N ALA A 4 -37.66 -56.36 8.11
CA ALA A 4 -36.66 -55.53 7.48
C ALA A 4 -35.74 -54.84 8.53
N PRO A 5 -34.42 -54.70 8.25
CA PRO A 5 -33.51 -54.04 9.15
C PRO A 5 -33.69 -52.51 9.10
N ARG A 6 -33.78 -51.86 10.24
CA ARG A 6 -33.78 -50.40 10.37
C ARG A 6 -32.33 -49.91 10.38
N PHE A 7 -31.88 -49.25 9.31
CA PHE A 7 -30.63 -48.53 9.29
C PHE A 7 -30.83 -47.16 10.03
N GLY A 8 -30.19 -47.02 11.17
CA GLY A 8 -30.11 -45.75 11.89
C GLY A 8 -29.10 -44.82 11.19
N LEU A 9 -29.56 -43.69 10.68
CA LEU A 9 -28.74 -42.63 10.13
C LEU A 9 -28.15 -41.79 11.30
N THR A 10 -26.88 -42.00 11.62
CA THR A 10 -26.16 -41.20 12.62
C THR A 10 -25.70 -39.91 11.97
N LEU A 11 -26.34 -38.79 12.28
CA LEU A 11 -25.89 -37.44 11.89
C LEU A 11 -24.64 -37.08 12.71
N LEU A 12 -23.48 -37.10 12.09
CA LEU A 12 -22.26 -36.50 12.62
C LEU A 12 -22.37 -34.98 12.47
N VAL A 13 -22.69 -34.27 13.55
CA VAL A 13 -22.60 -32.80 13.63
C VAL A 13 -21.11 -32.45 13.78
N GLY A 14 -20.47 -32.10 12.69
CA GLY A 14 -19.11 -31.57 12.68
C GLY A 14 -19.11 -30.19 13.35
N ALA A 15 -18.47 -30.08 14.52
CA ALA A 15 -18.20 -28.78 15.15
C ALA A 15 -17.16 -28.04 14.29
N PHE A 16 -17.59 -27.04 13.52
CA PHE A 16 -16.71 -26.05 12.91
C PHE A 16 -16.11 -25.19 14.02
N PHE A 17 -14.91 -25.50 14.46
CA PHE A 17 -14.10 -24.59 15.26
C PHE A 17 -13.70 -23.42 14.34
N GLY A 18 -14.47 -22.34 14.35
CA GLY A 18 -14.08 -21.06 13.77
C GLY A 18 -12.77 -20.61 14.42
N GLN A 19 -11.69 -20.52 13.66
CA GLN A 19 -10.45 -19.94 14.18
C GLN A 19 -10.73 -18.47 14.50
N PRO A 20 -10.33 -17.97 15.67
CA PRO A 20 -10.48 -16.57 15.99
C PRO A 20 -9.68 -15.75 14.96
N LEU A 21 -10.34 -14.79 14.32
CA LEU A 21 -9.65 -13.75 13.57
C LEU A 21 -8.81 -12.95 14.56
N ILE A 22 -7.51 -13.17 14.58
CA ILE A 22 -6.58 -12.41 15.41
C ILE A 22 -6.58 -10.99 14.86
N ALA A 23 -7.16 -10.05 15.61
CA ALA A 23 -7.09 -8.62 15.31
C ALA A 23 -5.62 -8.17 15.34
N ALA A 24 -5.29 -7.16 14.56
CA ALA A 24 -3.95 -6.58 14.60
C ALA A 24 -3.71 -5.88 15.94
N ASP A 25 -2.52 -6.05 16.49
CA ASP A 25 -2.07 -5.41 17.72
C ASP A 25 -1.30 -4.13 17.39
N LEU A 26 -1.90 -2.98 17.71
CA LEU A 26 -1.30 -1.66 17.42
C LEU A 26 -0.06 -1.39 18.29
N VAL A 27 -0.02 -1.91 19.53
CA VAL A 27 1.15 -1.73 20.41
C VAL A 27 2.34 -2.51 19.85
N ALA A 28 2.14 -3.78 19.52
CA ALA A 28 3.16 -4.59 18.88
C ALA A 28 3.59 -4.01 17.52
N GLY A 29 2.63 -3.43 16.76
CA GLY A 29 2.91 -2.71 15.52
C GLY A 29 3.79 -1.49 15.72
N GLN A 30 3.53 -0.69 16.75
CA GLN A 30 4.33 0.48 17.12
C GLN A 30 5.76 0.10 17.53
N GLU A 31 5.89 -0.93 18.36
CA GLU A 31 7.21 -1.43 18.78
C GLU A 31 8.01 -1.94 17.59
N LYS A 32 7.40 -2.74 16.73
CA LYS A 32 8.06 -3.25 15.53
C LYS A 32 8.42 -2.15 14.52
N ALA A 33 7.61 -1.07 14.45
CA ALA A 33 7.84 0.06 13.55
C ALA A 33 9.16 0.82 13.82
N GLN A 34 9.80 0.61 15.00
CA GLN A 34 11.12 1.16 15.27
C GLN A 34 12.17 0.75 14.23
N LEU A 35 12.02 -0.43 13.62
CA LEU A 35 12.88 -0.87 12.51
C LEU A 35 12.75 -0.01 11.24
N CYS A 36 11.67 0.76 11.13
CA CYS A 36 11.33 1.53 9.94
C CYS A 36 11.67 3.01 10.06
N THR A 37 11.84 3.52 11.31
CA THR A 37 11.92 4.95 11.62
C THR A 37 13.11 5.65 10.98
N ALA A 38 14.27 5.00 10.92
CA ALA A 38 15.50 5.58 10.35
C ALA A 38 15.31 6.08 8.90
N CYS A 39 14.43 5.42 8.14
CA CYS A 39 14.18 5.76 6.73
C CYS A 39 12.82 6.42 6.53
N HIS A 40 11.76 5.87 7.18
CA HIS A 40 10.39 6.31 6.97
C HIS A 40 9.92 7.39 7.96
N GLY A 41 10.80 7.81 8.90
CA GLY A 41 10.49 8.80 9.93
C GLY A 41 9.76 8.21 11.14
N ASP A 42 9.90 8.85 12.32
CA ASP A 42 9.39 8.34 13.61
C ASP A 42 7.88 8.06 13.62
N ASN A 43 7.11 8.87 12.89
CA ASN A 43 5.68 8.71 12.74
C ASN A 43 5.29 8.23 11.34
N GLY A 44 6.18 7.53 10.63
CA GLY A 44 5.94 7.10 9.28
C GLY A 44 5.88 8.25 8.26
N GLN A 45 6.42 9.44 8.57
CA GLN A 45 6.49 10.60 7.69
C GLN A 45 7.94 10.84 7.27
N SER A 46 8.32 10.26 6.14
CA SER A 46 9.69 10.32 5.62
C SER A 46 10.13 11.75 5.28
N GLN A 47 11.38 12.06 5.62
CA GLN A 47 12.07 13.28 5.20
C GLN A 47 13.17 13.00 4.16
N ILE A 48 13.38 11.74 3.81
CA ILE A 48 14.44 11.30 2.89
C ILE A 48 13.87 11.22 1.46
N PRO A 49 14.51 11.85 0.46
CA PRO A 49 14.10 11.74 -0.94
C PRO A 49 13.97 10.28 -1.38
N ASN A 50 12.96 10.00 -2.21
CA ASN A 50 12.67 8.68 -2.77
C ASN A 50 12.26 7.60 -1.75
N ILE A 51 12.17 7.92 -0.46
CA ILE A 51 11.61 7.02 0.56
C ILE A 51 10.18 7.48 0.89
N PRO A 52 9.18 6.59 0.79
CA PRO A 52 7.79 6.98 0.98
C PRO A 52 7.44 7.24 2.44
N SER A 53 6.50 8.13 2.67
CA SER A 53 5.76 8.16 3.92
C SER A 53 4.82 6.96 4.00
N LEU A 54 4.69 6.37 5.19
CA LEU A 54 3.84 5.22 5.49
C LEU A 54 2.58 5.60 6.27
N ALA A 55 2.62 6.74 6.98
CA ALA A 55 1.51 7.24 7.77
C ALA A 55 0.24 7.42 6.93
N SER A 56 -0.89 6.98 7.47
CA SER A 56 -2.20 7.03 6.80
C SER A 56 -2.30 6.25 5.49
N GLN A 57 -1.30 5.41 5.18
CA GLN A 57 -1.39 4.51 4.04
C GLN A 57 -2.34 3.36 4.39
N LEU A 58 -3.08 2.85 3.41
CA LEU A 58 -4.05 1.78 3.64
C LEU A 58 -3.38 0.51 4.17
N ASP A 59 -3.95 -0.06 5.23
CA ASP A 59 -3.50 -1.29 5.87
C ASP A 59 -3.26 -2.41 4.84
N ALA A 60 -4.26 -2.77 4.06
CA ALA A 60 -4.14 -3.82 3.05
C ALA A 60 -3.03 -3.51 2.02
N PHE A 61 -2.83 -2.23 1.66
CA PHE A 61 -1.74 -1.84 0.75
C PHE A 61 -0.39 -2.08 1.39
N ILE A 62 -0.16 -1.67 2.65
CA ILE A 62 1.11 -1.90 3.36
C ILE A 62 1.38 -3.40 3.47
N GLN A 63 0.39 -4.21 3.91
CA GLN A 63 0.55 -5.65 4.02
C GLN A 63 1.06 -6.25 2.71
N TRP A 64 0.41 -5.94 1.58
CA TRP A 64 0.83 -6.46 0.28
C TRP A 64 2.22 -5.96 -0.14
N GLN A 65 2.58 -4.70 0.15
CA GLN A 65 3.92 -4.22 -0.16
C GLN A 65 5.01 -4.99 0.60
N LEU A 66 4.80 -5.21 1.91
CA LEU A 66 5.75 -5.97 2.73
C LEU A 66 5.85 -7.43 2.27
N VAL A 67 4.72 -8.06 1.95
CA VAL A 67 4.70 -9.43 1.37
C VAL A 67 5.45 -9.47 0.03
N TYR A 68 5.25 -8.48 -0.84
CA TYR A 68 5.92 -8.46 -2.16
C TYR A 68 7.43 -8.22 -2.04
N PHE A 69 7.88 -7.40 -1.11
CA PHE A 69 9.29 -7.27 -0.82
C PHE A 69 9.86 -8.59 -0.27
N ARG A 70 9.19 -9.20 0.71
CA ARG A 70 9.64 -10.46 1.33
C ARG A 70 9.71 -11.62 0.34
N SER A 71 8.78 -11.70 -0.60
CA SER A 71 8.75 -12.74 -1.65
C SER A 71 9.69 -12.43 -2.84
N GLY A 72 10.34 -11.26 -2.87
CA GLY A 72 11.15 -10.82 -4.01
C GLY A 72 10.34 -10.40 -5.25
N THR A 73 8.99 -10.42 -5.18
CA THR A 73 8.11 -9.94 -6.26
C THR A 73 8.30 -8.43 -6.50
N ARG A 74 8.55 -7.66 -5.44
CA ARG A 74 9.02 -6.28 -5.50
C ARG A 74 10.45 -6.23 -4.99
N LYS A 75 11.39 -5.88 -5.85
CA LYS A 75 12.82 -5.83 -5.51
C LYS A 75 13.19 -4.45 -4.99
N ASN A 76 13.93 -4.41 -3.90
CA ASN A 76 14.58 -3.22 -3.36
C ASN A 76 15.66 -3.65 -2.35
N GLU A 77 16.90 -3.30 -2.62
CA GLU A 77 18.07 -3.74 -1.83
C GLU A 77 18.01 -3.26 -0.37
N GLN A 78 17.41 -2.10 -0.12
CA GLN A 78 17.29 -1.54 1.24
C GLN A 78 16.16 -2.21 2.03
N MET A 79 15.04 -2.52 1.37
CA MET A 79 13.88 -3.14 2.03
C MET A 79 14.03 -4.64 2.24
N GLN A 80 14.78 -5.33 1.37
CA GLN A 80 14.92 -6.79 1.41
C GLN A 80 15.38 -7.30 2.78
N PRO A 81 16.50 -6.83 3.36
CA PRO A 81 16.99 -7.34 4.65
C PRO A 81 16.06 -7.00 5.82
N ILE A 82 15.24 -5.96 5.70
CA ILE A 82 14.28 -5.58 6.73
C ILE A 82 13.07 -6.52 6.72
N VAL A 83 12.50 -6.79 5.54
CA VAL A 83 11.28 -7.60 5.43
C VAL A 83 11.50 -9.10 5.63
N GLU A 84 12.71 -9.59 5.43
CA GLU A 84 13.10 -10.98 5.70
C GLU A 84 12.96 -11.36 7.18
N GLN A 85 13.04 -10.37 8.07
CA GLN A 85 12.90 -10.53 9.52
C GLN A 85 11.43 -10.51 9.99
N LEU A 86 10.47 -10.20 9.10
CA LEU A 86 9.08 -10.00 9.46
C LEU A 86 8.24 -11.27 9.29
N GLY A 87 7.58 -11.71 10.36
CA GLY A 87 6.52 -12.71 10.30
C GLY A 87 5.21 -12.14 9.74
N ASN A 88 4.22 -13.01 9.50
CA ASN A 88 2.90 -12.57 9.03
C ASN A 88 2.19 -11.69 10.06
N GLU A 89 2.41 -11.96 11.34
CA GLU A 89 1.85 -11.16 12.43
C GLU A 89 2.48 -9.77 12.47
N ASP A 90 3.81 -9.68 12.38
CA ASP A 90 4.51 -8.39 12.28
C ASP A 90 3.98 -7.55 11.12
N ILE A 91 3.77 -8.17 9.95
CA ILE A 91 3.24 -7.47 8.76
C ILE A 91 1.85 -6.90 9.03
N ARG A 92 0.94 -7.67 9.65
CA ARG A 92 -0.40 -7.19 9.99
C ARG A 92 -0.36 -6.06 11.01
N ASN A 93 0.44 -6.21 12.07
CA ASN A 93 0.55 -5.23 13.14
C ASN A 93 1.17 -3.92 12.64
N LEU A 94 2.26 -3.99 11.86
CA LEU A 94 2.89 -2.84 11.22
C LEU A 94 1.92 -2.10 10.27
N ALA A 95 1.19 -2.84 9.46
CA ALA A 95 0.26 -2.25 8.51
C ALA A 95 -0.88 -1.51 9.22
N ALA A 96 -1.47 -2.13 10.25
CA ALA A 96 -2.50 -1.50 11.08
C ALA A 96 -1.97 -0.27 11.81
N TRP A 97 -0.74 -0.33 12.36
CA TRP A 97 -0.12 0.80 13.04
C TRP A 97 0.06 2.00 12.09
N PHE A 98 0.72 1.83 10.94
CA PHE A 98 0.93 2.93 10.00
C PHE A 98 -0.38 3.46 9.41
N ALA A 99 -1.38 2.60 9.19
CA ALA A 99 -2.69 3.02 8.74
C ALA A 99 -3.45 3.86 9.78
N SER A 100 -3.19 3.66 11.08
CA SER A 100 -3.81 4.42 12.18
C SER A 100 -3.21 5.81 12.38
N LEU A 101 -2.03 6.06 11.84
CA LEU A 101 -1.36 7.35 11.99
C LEU A 101 -2.01 8.43 11.10
N PRO A 102 -2.05 9.70 11.55
CA PRO A 102 -2.56 10.78 10.72
C PRO A 102 -1.67 11.01 9.50
N PRO A 103 -2.22 11.48 8.37
CA PRO A 103 -1.43 11.85 7.20
C PRO A 103 -0.47 12.99 7.55
N ALA A 104 0.58 13.14 6.74
CA ALA A 104 1.46 14.30 6.85
C ALA A 104 0.65 15.60 6.69
N ALA A 105 1.09 16.64 7.38
CA ALA A 105 0.50 17.97 7.20
C ALA A 105 0.64 18.40 5.73
N LYS A 106 -0.44 18.96 5.20
CA LYS A 106 -0.45 19.48 3.83
C LYS A 106 0.61 20.58 3.70
N LYS A 107 1.47 20.44 2.70
CA LYS A 107 2.48 21.46 2.37
C LYS A 107 1.84 22.57 1.54
N PRO A 108 2.28 23.83 1.68
CA PRO A 108 1.93 24.87 0.71
C PRO A 108 2.35 24.47 -0.69
N ASP A 109 1.48 24.71 -1.65
CA ASP A 109 1.78 24.51 -3.08
C ASP A 109 2.66 25.68 -3.55
N ASP A 110 3.90 25.38 -3.89
CA ASP A 110 4.90 26.36 -4.33
C ASP A 110 4.93 26.51 -5.86
N ASN A 111 4.17 25.71 -6.60
CA ASN A 111 4.02 25.81 -8.05
C ASN A 111 2.59 25.46 -8.53
N PRO A 112 1.62 26.38 -8.34
CA PRO A 112 0.23 26.15 -8.72
C PRO A 112 0.01 25.81 -10.21
N ASP A 113 0.86 26.34 -11.10
CA ASP A 113 0.79 26.05 -12.53
C ASP A 113 1.15 24.56 -12.81
N LEU A 114 2.14 24.05 -12.11
CA LEU A 114 2.52 22.63 -12.21
C LEU A 114 1.43 21.74 -11.60
N SER A 115 0.85 22.14 -10.47
CA SER A 115 -0.31 21.45 -9.89
C SER A 115 -1.51 21.42 -10.83
N ALA A 116 -1.80 22.51 -11.53
CA ALA A 116 -2.90 22.54 -12.50
C ALA A 116 -2.66 21.55 -13.66
N LYS A 117 -1.43 21.46 -14.17
CA LYS A 117 -1.05 20.45 -15.19
C LYS A 117 -1.19 19.03 -14.64
N GLY A 118 -0.73 18.80 -13.40
CA GLY A 118 -0.85 17.51 -12.73
C GLY A 118 -2.30 17.08 -12.53
N ALA A 119 -3.16 18.00 -12.09
CA ALA A 119 -4.60 17.75 -11.96
C ALA A 119 -5.24 17.39 -13.31
N GLN A 120 -4.88 18.10 -14.39
CA GLN A 120 -5.36 17.80 -15.73
C GLN A 120 -4.88 16.40 -16.20
N ALA A 121 -3.61 16.07 -15.98
CA ALA A 121 -3.05 14.76 -16.32
C ALA A 121 -3.75 13.66 -15.51
N ALA A 122 -3.95 13.84 -14.19
CA ALA A 122 -4.61 12.88 -13.32
C ALA A 122 -6.08 12.61 -13.75
N ALA A 123 -6.81 13.65 -14.14
CA ALA A 123 -8.16 13.52 -14.66
C ALA A 123 -8.18 12.81 -16.03
N GLY A 124 -7.32 13.23 -16.96
CA GLY A 124 -7.20 12.65 -18.30
C GLY A 124 -6.79 11.17 -18.27
N ARG A 125 -5.92 10.78 -17.37
CA ARG A 125 -5.47 9.39 -17.14
C ARG A 125 -6.39 8.61 -16.20
N ARG A 126 -7.43 9.26 -15.64
CA ARG A 126 -8.47 8.67 -14.80
C ARG A 126 -7.90 7.99 -13.54
N CYS A 127 -6.86 8.54 -12.94
CA CYS A 127 -6.15 7.98 -11.78
C CYS A 127 -7.09 7.77 -10.57
N GLY A 128 -8.06 8.68 -10.37
CA GLY A 128 -9.04 8.62 -9.30
C GLY A 128 -9.94 7.39 -9.33
N LEU A 129 -10.16 6.74 -10.49
CA LEU A 129 -10.98 5.52 -10.54
C LEU A 129 -10.46 4.39 -9.64
N CYS A 130 -9.13 4.30 -9.49
CA CYS A 130 -8.49 3.29 -8.67
C CYS A 130 -8.01 3.85 -7.33
N HIS A 131 -7.51 5.12 -7.33
CA HIS A 131 -6.92 5.72 -6.14
C HIS A 131 -7.91 6.52 -5.27
N GLY A 132 -9.19 6.60 -5.67
CA GLY A 132 -10.22 7.44 -5.05
C GLY A 132 -10.19 8.86 -5.59
N ASP A 133 -11.34 9.54 -5.54
CA ASP A 133 -11.48 10.91 -6.08
C ASP A 133 -10.63 11.93 -5.31
N ASP A 134 -10.36 11.66 -4.03
CA ASP A 134 -9.50 12.43 -3.15
C ASP A 134 -8.06 11.88 -3.08
N TYR A 135 -7.75 10.86 -3.86
CA TYR A 135 -6.46 10.14 -3.86
C TYR A 135 -6.03 9.58 -2.50
N ALA A 136 -6.98 9.43 -1.56
CA ALA A 136 -6.72 8.81 -0.26
C ALA A 136 -6.53 7.28 -0.33
N GLY A 137 -6.76 6.69 -1.50
CA GLY A 137 -6.71 5.25 -1.73
C GLY A 137 -8.02 4.54 -1.40
N ILE A 138 -8.29 3.42 -2.07
CA ILE A 138 -9.49 2.58 -1.81
C ILE A 138 -9.13 1.11 -1.95
N LYS A 139 -9.76 0.24 -1.14
CA LYS A 139 -9.68 -1.23 -1.27
C LYS A 139 -8.25 -1.79 -1.43
N GLY A 140 -7.28 -1.24 -0.70
CA GLY A 140 -5.89 -1.67 -0.78
C GLY A 140 -5.09 -1.10 -1.96
N VAL A 141 -5.66 -0.19 -2.74
CA VAL A 141 -4.93 0.66 -3.69
C VAL A 141 -4.33 1.84 -2.95
N ALA A 142 -3.10 2.22 -3.29
CA ALA A 142 -2.31 3.20 -2.54
C ALA A 142 -3.02 4.56 -2.36
N ARG A 143 -2.87 5.15 -1.15
CA ARG A 143 -3.00 6.59 -0.93
C ARG A 143 -1.86 7.31 -1.66
N LEU A 144 -2.19 8.33 -2.44
CA LEU A 144 -1.25 9.19 -3.16
C LEU A 144 -1.21 10.60 -2.57
N ALA A 145 -2.37 11.10 -2.10
CA ALA A 145 -2.49 12.45 -1.53
C ALA A 145 -1.53 12.67 -0.35
N GLY A 146 -0.71 13.72 -0.44
CA GLY A 146 0.29 14.08 0.55
C GLY A 146 1.49 13.16 0.62
N GLN A 147 1.70 12.28 -0.37
CA GLN A 147 2.90 11.47 -0.47
C GLN A 147 4.07 12.34 -0.96
N ARG A 148 5.30 11.93 -0.66
CA ARG A 148 6.50 12.64 -1.10
C ARG A 148 6.58 12.72 -2.63
N GLU A 149 6.82 13.91 -3.14
CA GLU A 149 6.87 14.21 -4.56
C GLU A 149 7.94 13.36 -5.27
N GLU A 150 9.15 13.35 -4.73
CA GLU A 150 10.27 12.60 -5.31
C GLU A 150 10.00 11.09 -5.35
N TYR A 151 9.28 10.58 -4.33
CA TYR A 151 8.88 9.17 -4.33
C TYR A 151 7.78 8.88 -5.34
N LEU A 152 6.81 9.78 -5.52
CA LEU A 152 5.75 9.63 -6.52
C LEU A 152 6.33 9.62 -7.93
N ALA A 153 7.22 10.56 -8.25
CA ALA A 153 7.93 10.62 -9.53
C ALA A 153 8.73 9.33 -9.77
N LYS A 154 9.57 8.94 -8.78
CA LYS A 154 10.31 7.68 -8.85
C LYS A 154 9.40 6.47 -9.07
N ALA A 155 8.29 6.37 -8.36
CA ALA A 155 7.40 5.24 -8.47
C ALA A 155 6.75 5.14 -9.86
N LEU A 156 6.38 6.27 -10.47
CA LEU A 156 5.84 6.32 -11.84
C LEU A 156 6.91 5.92 -12.87
N HIS A 157 8.14 6.42 -12.72
CA HIS A 157 9.26 5.99 -13.56
C HIS A 157 9.58 4.50 -13.43
N ASP A 158 9.57 3.98 -12.19
CA ASP A 158 9.80 2.55 -11.94
C ASP A 158 8.71 1.67 -12.58
N PHE A 159 7.45 2.11 -12.59
CA PHE A 159 6.36 1.42 -13.30
C PHE A 159 6.51 1.54 -14.82
N LYS A 160 6.79 2.74 -15.35
CA LYS A 160 6.97 3.02 -16.78
C LYS A 160 8.10 2.19 -17.37
N SER A 161 9.22 2.05 -16.65
CA SER A 161 10.40 1.29 -17.09
C SER A 161 10.32 -0.22 -16.79
N GLY A 162 9.30 -0.68 -16.07
CA GLY A 162 9.15 -2.08 -15.65
C GLY A 162 10.06 -2.51 -14.50
N VAL A 163 10.87 -1.62 -13.91
CA VAL A 163 11.67 -1.89 -12.69
C VAL A 163 10.76 -2.29 -11.54
N ARG A 164 9.59 -1.63 -11.41
CA ARG A 164 8.54 -2.01 -10.48
C ARG A 164 7.44 -2.76 -11.22
N SER A 165 7.55 -4.08 -11.25
CA SER A 165 6.62 -4.99 -11.93
C SER A 165 6.14 -6.09 -10.96
N GLY A 166 5.13 -6.87 -11.36
CA GLY A 166 4.62 -8.01 -10.60
C GLY A 166 3.64 -7.62 -9.47
N GLY A 167 3.13 -8.63 -8.75
CA GLY A 167 2.26 -8.42 -7.58
C GLY A 167 0.95 -7.69 -7.88
N GLY A 168 0.27 -7.99 -8.99
CA GLY A 168 -1.01 -7.36 -9.36
C GLY A 168 -0.91 -5.91 -9.85
N ARG A 169 0.29 -5.46 -10.28
CA ARG A 169 0.56 -4.07 -10.68
C ARG A 169 0.62 -3.83 -12.18
N ALA A 170 0.18 -4.79 -12.99
CA ALA A 170 0.07 -4.60 -14.43
C ALA A 170 -0.70 -3.30 -14.76
N ALA A 171 -1.80 -3.03 -14.05
CA ALA A 171 -2.58 -1.80 -14.23
C ALA A 171 -1.76 -0.51 -14.03
N MET A 172 -0.82 -0.48 -13.06
CA MET A 172 0.05 0.69 -12.88
C MET A 172 1.14 0.79 -13.94
N ALA A 173 1.67 -0.33 -14.42
CA ALA A 173 2.60 -0.33 -15.55
C ALA A 173 1.92 0.20 -16.83
N ASP A 174 0.70 -0.29 -17.11
CA ASP A 174 -0.11 0.16 -18.24
C ASP A 174 -0.47 1.66 -18.13
N ALA A 175 -0.80 2.13 -16.93
CA ALA A 175 -1.12 3.53 -16.68
C ALA A 175 0.10 4.45 -16.79
N ALA A 176 1.28 3.99 -16.37
CA ALA A 176 2.50 4.79 -16.37
C ALA A 176 3.23 4.77 -17.72
N TYR A 177 3.08 3.71 -18.51
CA TYR A 177 3.79 3.55 -19.78
C TYR A 177 3.62 4.74 -20.76
N PRO A 178 2.40 5.29 -20.99
CA PRO A 178 2.19 6.38 -21.91
C PRO A 178 2.50 7.78 -21.34
N LEU A 179 2.92 7.90 -20.06
CA LEU A 179 3.20 9.20 -19.46
C LEU A 179 4.51 9.79 -20.03
N SER A 180 4.52 11.09 -20.33
CA SER A 180 5.77 11.81 -20.55
C SER A 180 6.45 12.11 -19.21
N ASP A 181 7.72 12.50 -19.23
CA ASP A 181 8.45 12.83 -18.01
C ASP A 181 7.88 14.11 -17.38
N GLU A 182 7.42 15.07 -18.21
CA GLU A 182 6.72 16.28 -17.74
C GLU A 182 5.36 15.96 -17.09
N GLU A 183 4.62 14.98 -17.62
CA GLU A 183 3.37 14.50 -16.97
C GLU A 183 3.68 13.83 -15.64
N ILE A 184 4.78 13.08 -15.54
CA ILE A 184 5.20 12.42 -14.28
C ILE A 184 5.55 13.45 -13.22
N GLU A 185 6.34 14.48 -13.57
CA GLU A 185 6.67 15.58 -12.66
C GLU A 185 5.42 16.33 -12.19
N ALA A 186 4.54 16.70 -13.11
CA ALA A 186 3.31 17.41 -12.80
C ALA A 186 2.36 16.58 -11.90
N LEU A 187 2.21 15.29 -12.19
CA LEU A 187 1.42 14.37 -11.37
C LEU A 187 1.99 14.24 -9.96
N ALA A 188 3.32 14.06 -9.85
CA ALA A 188 3.99 13.91 -8.56
C ALA A 188 3.82 15.17 -7.70
N HIS A 189 4.03 16.35 -8.30
CA HIS A 189 3.84 17.62 -7.64
C HIS A 189 2.39 17.80 -7.16
N TYR A 190 1.41 17.68 -8.04
CA TYR A 190 -0.01 17.81 -7.71
C TYR A 190 -0.42 16.91 -6.54
N LEU A 191 -0.11 15.61 -6.64
CA LEU A 191 -0.50 14.62 -5.62
C LEU A 191 0.20 14.83 -4.28
N ALA A 192 1.41 15.36 -4.28
CA ALA A 192 2.16 15.68 -3.05
C ALA A 192 1.57 16.86 -2.28
N HIS A 193 0.86 17.77 -2.97
CA HIS A 193 0.28 18.98 -2.41
C HIS A 193 -1.25 18.90 -2.17
N LEU A 194 -1.84 17.69 -2.25
CA LEU A 194 -3.26 17.46 -1.92
C LEU A 194 -3.55 17.39 -0.43
#